data_a2d8ea891fb1f68f9c9534631048425e
#
_entry.id   a2d8ea891fb1f68f9c9534631048425e
#
_cell.length_a   1.000
_cell.length_b   1.000
_cell.length_c   1.000
_cell.angle_alpha   90.00
_cell.angle_beta   90.00
_cell.angle_gamma   90.00
#
_symmetry.space_group_name_H-M   'P 1'
#
loop_
_entity.id
_entity.type
_entity.pdbx_description
1 polymer ?
#
loop_
_entity_poly.entity_id
_entity_poly.type
_entity_poly.pdbx_seq_one_letter_code
_entity_poly.pdbx_strand_id
1 'polypeptide(L)'
;MKIKVKNYNYKPIGKRIKSVRLERKYTQEYVAEKLDVSCQHISDIERGLNGMSVPALMEFCKVLEIDADYLLFGTATRNEKNPINAVISKMTPEQSMHAEEILMAYAKSCGIK
;
A
#
# COMPACT_ATOMS: atom_id res chain seq x y z
N MET A 1 -23.26 -21.45 0.09
CA MET A 1 -21.96 -21.64 0.75
C MET A 1 -21.87 -20.74 1.98
N LYS A 2 -21.59 -21.33 3.13
CA LYS A 2 -21.43 -20.53 4.37
C LYS A 2 -19.99 -20.07 4.48
N ILE A 3 -19.78 -18.78 4.61
CA ILE A 3 -18.45 -18.18 4.83
C ILE A 3 -18.23 -18.08 6.34
N LYS A 4 -17.17 -18.72 6.83
CA LYS A 4 -16.83 -18.65 8.25
C LYS A 4 -15.94 -17.44 8.50
N VAL A 5 -16.55 -16.29 8.71
CA VAL A 5 -15.84 -15.02 8.91
C VAL A 5 -14.89 -15.09 10.12
N LYS A 6 -15.26 -15.86 11.16
CA LYS A 6 -14.45 -16.00 12.38
C LYS A 6 -13.04 -16.59 12.15
N ASN A 7 -12.85 -17.32 11.06
CA ASN A 7 -11.59 -18.02 10.79
C ASN A 7 -10.68 -17.27 9.81
N TYR A 8 -11.02 -16.04 9.48
CA TYR A 8 -10.16 -15.24 8.61
C TYR A 8 -8.89 -14.84 9.36
N ASN A 9 -7.77 -14.98 8.66
CA ASN A 9 -6.47 -14.62 9.20
C ASN A 9 -6.14 -13.18 8.76
N TYR A 10 -6.14 -12.25 9.71
CA TYR A 10 -5.85 -10.84 9.44
C TYR A 10 -4.36 -10.51 9.46
N LYS A 11 -3.50 -11.49 9.78
CA LYS A 11 -2.06 -11.26 9.87
C LYS A 11 -1.44 -10.76 8.57
N PRO A 12 -1.76 -11.33 7.39
CA PRO A 12 -1.21 -10.80 6.14
C PRO A 12 -1.59 -9.35 5.88
N ILE A 13 -2.83 -8.98 6.19
CA ILE A 13 -3.31 -7.60 6.04
C ILE A 13 -2.52 -6.68 6.97
N GLY A 14 -2.39 -7.07 8.23
CA GLY A 14 -1.64 -6.30 9.22
C GLY A 14 -0.18 -6.10 8.83
N LYS A 15 0.45 -7.12 8.29
CA LYS A 15 1.83 -7.04 7.80
C LYS A 15 1.96 -6.06 6.64
N ARG A 16 1.01 -6.05 5.72
CA ARG A 16 1.02 -5.12 4.59
C ARG A 16 0.86 -3.68 5.07
N ILE A 17 -0.05 -3.45 6.02
CA ILE A 17 -0.25 -2.13 6.62
C ILE A 17 1.06 -1.65 7.25
N LYS A 18 1.68 -2.48 8.07
CA LYS A 18 2.94 -2.14 8.73
C LYS A 18 4.04 -1.86 7.72
N SER A 19 4.18 -2.71 6.71
CA SER A 19 5.19 -2.57 5.68
C SER A 19 5.06 -1.25 4.94
N VAL A 20 3.85 -0.90 4.49
CA VAL A 20 3.61 0.35 3.77
C VAL A 20 3.82 1.55 4.70
N ARG A 21 3.35 1.45 5.94
CA ARG A 21 3.56 2.52 6.92
C ARG A 21 5.05 2.82 7.08
N LEU A 22 5.87 1.79 7.23
CA LEU A 22 7.32 1.95 7.37
C LEU A 22 7.97 2.52 6.11
N GLU A 23 7.52 2.10 4.93
CA GLU A 23 7.98 2.66 3.66
C GLU A 23 7.71 4.16 3.57
N ARG A 24 6.55 4.59 4.06
CA ARG A 24 6.15 5.99 4.08
C ARG A 24 6.81 6.76 5.22
N LYS A 25 7.53 6.07 6.10
CA LYS A 25 8.18 6.66 7.27
C LYS A 25 7.18 7.27 8.25
N TYR A 26 5.98 6.67 8.32
CA TYR A 26 4.95 7.08 9.27
C TYR A 26 5.10 6.28 10.56
N THR A 27 4.84 6.94 11.69
CA THR A 27 4.74 6.26 12.99
C THR A 27 3.33 5.70 13.17
N GLN A 28 3.18 4.75 14.09
CA GLN A 28 1.84 4.28 14.46
C GLN A 28 1.00 5.44 15.00
N GLU A 29 1.61 6.33 15.76
CA GLU A 29 0.96 7.51 16.32
C GLU A 29 0.40 8.43 15.24
N TYR A 30 1.18 8.66 14.19
CA TYR A 30 0.75 9.48 13.06
C TYR A 30 -0.49 8.88 12.38
N VAL A 31 -0.45 7.58 12.10
CA VAL A 31 -1.58 6.89 11.46
C VAL A 31 -2.80 6.88 12.37
N ALA A 32 -2.59 6.62 13.67
CA ALA A 32 -3.65 6.62 14.66
C ALA A 32 -4.36 7.98 14.72
N GLU A 33 -3.59 9.06 14.70
CA GLU A 33 -4.13 10.41 14.69
C GLU A 33 -4.96 10.67 13.43
N LYS A 34 -4.46 10.26 12.27
CA LYS A 34 -5.18 10.45 11.00
C LYS A 34 -6.48 9.65 10.93
N LEU A 35 -6.52 8.48 11.54
CA LEU A 35 -7.71 7.64 11.57
C LEU A 35 -8.62 7.91 12.77
N ASP A 36 -8.20 8.78 13.67
CA ASP A 36 -8.93 9.07 14.91
C ASP A 36 -9.18 7.83 15.75
N VAL A 37 -8.13 7.04 15.94
CA VAL A 37 -8.14 5.83 16.76
C VAL A 37 -6.94 5.83 17.69
N SER A 38 -6.91 4.90 18.65
CA SER A 38 -5.77 4.77 19.56
C SER A 38 -4.57 4.14 18.87
N CYS A 39 -3.39 4.45 19.35
CA CYS A 39 -2.14 3.84 18.88
C CYS A 39 -2.17 2.32 19.12
N GLN A 40 -2.76 1.88 20.23
CA GLN A 40 -2.93 0.47 20.54
C GLN A 40 -3.80 -0.23 19.49
N HIS A 41 -4.84 0.45 19.00
CA HIS A 41 -5.69 -0.10 17.95
C HIS A 41 -4.91 -0.34 16.66
N ILE A 42 -4.05 0.60 16.27
CA ILE A 42 -3.17 0.44 15.11
C ILE A 42 -2.23 -0.75 15.31
N SER A 43 -1.63 -0.84 16.50
CA SER A 43 -0.74 -1.95 16.84
C SER A 43 -1.46 -3.30 16.72
N ASP A 44 -2.69 -3.39 17.23
CA ASP A 44 -3.48 -4.62 17.17
C ASP A 44 -3.81 -5.02 15.73
N ILE A 45 -4.14 -4.04 14.90
CA ILE A 45 -4.41 -4.28 13.48
C ILE A 45 -3.14 -4.78 12.78
N GLU A 46 -2.00 -4.15 13.03
CA GLU A 46 -0.73 -4.55 12.40
C GLU A 46 -0.30 -5.95 12.82
N ARG A 47 -0.63 -6.35 14.05
CA ARG A 47 -0.34 -7.71 14.53
C ARG A 47 -1.36 -8.74 14.07
N GLY A 48 -2.43 -8.31 13.41
CA GLY A 48 -3.48 -9.20 12.93
C GLY A 48 -4.40 -9.72 14.03
N LEU A 49 -4.47 -9.02 15.16
CA LEU A 49 -5.34 -9.40 16.27
C LEU A 49 -6.79 -9.01 16.02
N ASN A 50 -7.00 -7.92 15.27
CA ASN A 50 -8.32 -7.40 14.96
C ASN A 50 -8.46 -7.19 13.46
N GLY A 51 -9.66 -7.43 12.95
CA GLY A 51 -10.04 -6.98 11.62
C GLY A 51 -10.38 -5.50 11.65
N MET A 52 -10.83 -4.99 10.54
CA MET A 52 -11.22 -3.59 10.42
C MET A 52 -12.57 -3.47 9.70
N SER A 53 -13.29 -2.40 9.99
CA SER A 53 -14.51 -2.07 9.28
C SER A 53 -14.19 -1.57 7.88
N VAL A 54 -15.19 -1.56 6.99
CA VAL A 54 -15.01 -1.01 5.65
C VAL A 54 -14.62 0.47 5.71
N PRO A 55 -15.24 1.32 6.55
CA PRO A 55 -14.77 2.70 6.67
C PRO A 55 -13.31 2.82 7.11
N ALA A 56 -12.86 1.98 8.06
CA ALA A 56 -11.47 1.99 8.49
C ALA A 56 -10.53 1.58 7.35
N LEU A 57 -10.92 0.57 6.58
CA LEU A 57 -10.17 0.14 5.40
C LEU A 57 -10.00 1.29 4.41
N MET A 58 -11.08 2.02 4.13
CA MET A 58 -11.05 3.16 3.21
C MET A 58 -10.10 4.24 3.70
N GLU A 59 -10.11 4.53 5.01
CA GLU A 59 -9.23 5.53 5.59
C GLU A 59 -7.76 5.08 5.55
N PHE A 60 -7.48 3.81 5.82
CA PHE A 60 -6.13 3.27 5.67
C PHE A 60 -5.62 3.43 4.24
N CYS A 61 -6.46 3.12 3.25
CA CYS A 61 -6.07 3.26 1.85
C CYS A 61 -5.75 4.70 1.50
N LYS A 62 -6.51 5.65 2.03
CA LYS A 62 -6.26 7.08 1.81
C LYS A 62 -4.97 7.55 2.47
N VAL A 63 -4.79 7.22 3.75
CA VAL A 63 -3.62 7.67 4.52
C VAL A 63 -2.33 7.06 3.98
N LEU A 64 -2.36 5.76 3.66
CA LEU A 64 -1.19 5.05 3.17
C LEU A 64 -1.01 5.16 1.65
N GLU A 65 -1.99 5.73 0.95
CA GLU A 65 -1.96 5.89 -0.52
C GLU A 65 -1.76 4.55 -1.24
N ILE A 66 -2.55 3.54 -0.86
CA ILE A 66 -2.49 2.20 -1.46
C ILE A 66 -3.89 1.75 -1.88
N ASP A 67 -3.92 0.79 -2.81
CA ASP A 67 -5.16 0.19 -3.27
C ASP A 67 -5.69 -0.82 -2.25
N ALA A 68 -7.01 -0.90 -2.13
CA ALA A 68 -7.67 -1.89 -1.29
C ALA A 68 -7.34 -3.32 -1.73
N ASP A 69 -7.22 -3.56 -3.02
CA ASP A 69 -6.86 -4.87 -3.56
C ASP A 69 -5.51 -5.35 -3.04
N TYR A 70 -4.52 -4.46 -3.04
CA TYR A 70 -3.21 -4.79 -2.49
C TYR A 70 -3.30 -5.06 -0.99
N LEU A 71 -4.01 -4.20 -0.27
CA LEU A 71 -4.11 -4.32 1.19
C LEU A 71 -4.79 -5.62 1.60
N LEU A 72 -5.90 -5.97 0.95
CA LEU A 72 -6.71 -7.13 1.30
C LEU A 72 -6.16 -8.44 0.78
N PHE A 73 -5.66 -8.46 -0.43
CA PHE A 73 -5.31 -9.70 -1.13
C PHE A 73 -3.85 -9.80 -1.50
N GLY A 74 -3.08 -8.74 -1.33
CA GLY A 74 -1.68 -8.72 -1.73
C GLY A 74 -1.48 -8.77 -3.24
N THR A 75 -2.55 -8.48 -3.99
CA THR A 75 -2.45 -8.46 -5.45
C THR A 75 -1.64 -7.26 -5.92
N ALA A 76 -0.97 -7.46 -7.04
CA ALA A 76 -0.22 -6.39 -7.67
C ALA A 76 -1.13 -5.19 -7.94
N THR A 77 -0.61 -3.99 -7.67
CA THR A 77 -1.32 -2.76 -8.00
C THR A 77 -1.56 -2.69 -9.52
N ARG A 78 -2.50 -1.85 -9.94
CA ARG A 78 -2.78 -1.65 -11.38
C ARG A 78 -1.51 -1.38 -12.18
N ASN A 79 -0.54 -0.74 -11.55
CA ASN A 79 0.71 -0.37 -12.20
C ASN A 79 1.53 -1.59 -12.65
N GLU A 80 1.43 -2.69 -11.94
CA GLU A 80 2.16 -3.91 -12.30
C GLU A 80 1.57 -4.65 -13.50
N LYS A 81 0.33 -4.34 -13.87
CA LYS A 81 -0.29 -4.90 -15.08
C LYS A 81 0.13 -4.15 -16.34
N ASN A 82 0.77 -3.00 -16.19
CA ASN A 82 1.29 -2.22 -17.29
C ASN A 82 2.65 -2.81 -17.71
N PRO A 83 2.86 -3.13 -19.01
CA PRO A 83 4.14 -3.69 -19.46
C PRO A 83 5.35 -2.85 -19.09
N ILE A 84 5.24 -1.52 -19.10
CA ILE A 84 6.32 -0.62 -18.73
C ILE A 84 6.69 -0.82 -17.24
N ASN A 85 5.70 -0.90 -16.37
CA ASN A 85 5.94 -1.09 -14.95
C ASN A 85 6.50 -2.47 -14.64
N ALA A 86 6.10 -3.49 -15.40
CA ALA A 86 6.66 -4.83 -15.27
C ALA A 86 8.16 -4.83 -15.59
N VAL A 87 8.57 -4.08 -16.61
CA VAL A 87 9.99 -3.94 -16.95
C VAL A 87 10.73 -3.17 -15.85
N ILE A 88 10.16 -2.06 -15.39
CA ILE A 88 10.77 -1.22 -14.34
C ILE A 88 10.94 -2.01 -13.04
N SER A 89 9.98 -2.85 -12.68
CA SER A 89 10.05 -3.63 -11.44
C SER A 89 11.20 -4.64 -11.42
N LYS A 90 11.69 -5.04 -12.58
CA LYS A 90 12.84 -5.96 -12.72
C LYS A 90 14.18 -5.24 -12.75
N MET A 91 14.18 -3.93 -12.75
CA MET A 91 15.39 -3.12 -12.81
C MET A 91 16.02 -2.94 -11.44
N THR A 92 17.33 -2.76 -11.42
CA THR A 92 18.03 -2.30 -10.23
C THR A 92 17.59 -0.86 -9.93
N PRO A 93 17.75 -0.37 -8.68
CA PRO A 93 17.42 1.03 -8.36
C PRO A 93 18.13 2.04 -9.27
N GLU A 94 19.38 1.78 -9.62
CA GLU A 94 20.14 2.65 -10.51
C GLU A 94 19.54 2.66 -11.92
N GLN A 95 19.21 1.48 -12.44
CA GLN A 95 18.57 1.37 -13.76
C GLN A 95 17.22 2.05 -13.79
N SER A 96 16.43 1.92 -12.73
CA SER A 96 15.12 2.58 -12.62
C SER A 96 15.26 4.10 -12.65
N MET A 97 16.26 4.64 -11.96
CA MET A 97 16.53 6.08 -11.95
C MET A 97 16.85 6.59 -13.35
N HIS A 98 17.70 5.90 -14.08
CA HIS A 98 18.05 6.27 -15.45
C HIS A 98 16.84 6.18 -16.38
N ALA A 99 16.00 5.15 -16.22
CA ALA A 99 14.79 5.00 -17.01
C ALA A 99 13.81 6.15 -16.76
N GLU A 100 13.66 6.58 -15.52
CA GLU A 100 12.82 7.73 -15.16
C GLU A 100 13.32 9.01 -15.83
N GLU A 101 14.62 9.25 -15.79
CA GLU A 101 15.21 10.43 -16.42
C GLU A 101 14.91 10.47 -17.92
N ILE A 102 15.03 9.33 -18.59
CA ILE A 102 14.76 9.22 -20.02
C ILE A 102 13.29 9.50 -20.31
N LEU A 103 12.38 8.92 -19.52
CA LEU A 103 10.95 9.11 -19.68
C LEU A 103 10.53 10.56 -19.43
N MET A 104 11.09 11.18 -18.40
CA MET A 104 10.80 12.59 -18.10
C MET A 104 11.32 13.52 -19.17
N ALA A 105 12.52 13.27 -19.69
CA ALA A 105 13.07 14.06 -20.79
C ALA A 105 12.21 13.95 -22.05
N TYR A 106 11.76 12.75 -22.36
CA TYR A 106 10.86 12.51 -23.48
C TYR A 106 9.53 13.23 -23.31
N ALA A 107 8.93 13.11 -22.11
CA ALA A 107 7.67 13.77 -21.78
C ALA A 107 7.78 15.30 -21.95
N LYS A 108 8.88 15.88 -21.49
CA LYS A 108 9.11 17.33 -21.67
C LYS A 108 9.22 17.71 -23.13
N SER A 109 9.91 16.91 -23.94
CA SER A 109 10.05 17.20 -25.38
C SER A 109 8.71 17.14 -26.11
N CYS A 110 7.76 16.37 -25.58
CA CYS A 110 6.40 16.27 -26.11
C CYS A 110 5.45 17.30 -25.52
N GLY A 111 5.92 18.18 -24.63
CA GLY A 111 5.10 19.19 -23.98
C GLY A 111 4.19 18.66 -22.86
N ILE A 112 4.46 17.47 -22.36
CA ILE A 112 3.73 16.86 -21.25
C ILE A 112 4.32 17.41 -19.94
N LYS A 113 3.45 17.94 -19.06
CA LYS A 113 3.85 18.46 -17.76
C LYS A 113 3.79 17.38 -16.69
#